data_f376d5ac60a68be6f16daca39456f49f
#
_entry.id   f376d5ac60a68be6f16daca39456f49f
#
_cell.length_a   1.000
_cell.length_b   1.000
_cell.length_c   1.000
_cell.angle_alpha   90.00
_cell.angle_beta   90.00
_cell.angle_gamma   90.00
#
_symmetry.space_group_name_H-M   'P 1'
#
loop_
_entity.id
_entity.type
_entity.pdbx_description
1 polymer ?
#
loop_
_entity_poly.entity_id
_entity_poly.type
_entity_poly.pdbx_seq_one_letter_code
_entity_poly.pdbx_strand_id
1 'polypeptide(L)'
;MSVKLEDQVKSIAKDLGFEDCRFARAQKASHAEEFQDWLDDDKHGDMEWMAKNPERRKDPSLLFEGAKTVIVLALNYYPKELSNFKKNGVGKFAKYAWGNDYHDVIDKKLIRFSKALEKLG
;
A
#
# COMPACT_ATOMS: atom_id res chain seq x y z
N MET A 1 -11.98 -8.94 29.24
CA MET A 1 -11.51 -9.71 28.09
C MET A 1 -10.41 -8.95 27.35
N SER A 2 -9.31 -9.61 27.10
CA SER A 2 -8.26 -8.99 26.30
C SER A 2 -8.66 -8.95 24.84
N VAL A 3 -8.58 -7.79 24.22
CA VAL A 3 -8.78 -7.62 22.79
C VAL A 3 -7.53 -8.15 22.09
N LYS A 4 -7.72 -8.92 21.03
CA LYS A 4 -6.58 -9.42 20.25
C LYS A 4 -5.78 -8.26 19.66
N LEU A 5 -4.47 -8.40 19.61
CA LEU A 5 -3.59 -7.37 19.06
C LEU A 5 -3.99 -7.00 17.63
N GLU A 6 -4.36 -7.99 16.82
CA GLU A 6 -4.83 -7.76 15.46
C GLU A 6 -6.05 -6.83 15.41
N ASP A 7 -7.00 -7.02 16.31
CA ASP A 7 -8.20 -6.19 16.37
C ASP A 7 -7.86 -4.76 16.78
N GLN A 8 -6.91 -4.59 17.68
CA GLN A 8 -6.41 -3.28 18.08
C GLN A 8 -5.75 -2.55 16.91
N VAL A 9 -4.92 -3.25 16.14
CA VAL A 9 -4.25 -2.70 14.95
C VAL A 9 -5.28 -2.31 13.90
N LYS A 10 -6.27 -3.14 13.64
CA LYS A 10 -7.35 -2.84 12.69
C LYS A 10 -8.16 -1.62 13.10
N SER A 11 -8.45 -1.49 14.40
CA SER A 11 -9.16 -0.33 14.94
C SER A 11 -8.38 0.96 14.72
N ILE A 12 -7.07 0.95 14.98
CA ILE A 12 -6.20 2.10 14.74
C ILE A 12 -6.20 2.48 13.25
N ALA A 13 -6.09 1.50 12.35
CA ALA A 13 -6.12 1.73 10.92
C ALA A 13 -7.43 2.39 10.49
N LYS A 14 -8.55 1.92 11.00
CA LYS A 14 -9.87 2.49 10.71
C LYS A 14 -9.97 3.93 11.20
N ASP A 15 -9.51 4.20 12.43
CA ASP A 15 -9.54 5.55 13.01
C ASP A 15 -8.71 6.55 12.21
N LEU A 16 -7.65 6.09 11.56
CA LEU A 16 -6.80 6.91 10.70
C LEU A 16 -7.35 7.06 9.27
N GLY A 17 -8.47 6.40 8.97
CA GLY A 17 -9.17 6.53 7.68
C GLY A 17 -8.79 5.50 6.64
N PHE A 18 -8.09 4.42 7.00
CA PHE A 18 -7.87 3.31 6.08
C PHE A 18 -9.15 2.49 5.92
N GLU A 19 -9.43 2.06 4.71
CA GLU A 19 -10.64 1.29 4.37
C GLU A 19 -10.54 -0.16 4.81
N ASP A 20 -9.34 -0.73 4.79
CA ASP A 20 -9.11 -2.12 5.18
C ASP A 20 -7.70 -2.29 5.73
N CYS A 21 -7.54 -3.31 6.55
CA CYS A 21 -6.28 -3.67 7.17
C CYS A 21 -6.21 -5.19 7.25
N ARG A 22 -5.23 -5.77 6.60
CA ARG A 22 -5.01 -7.21 6.54
C ARG A 22 -3.60 -7.56 6.96
N PHE A 23 -3.39 -8.81 7.31
CA PHE A 23 -2.09 -9.30 7.77
C PHE A 23 -1.64 -10.47 6.89
N ALA A 24 -0.34 -10.51 6.63
CA ALA A 24 0.30 -11.63 5.93
C ALA A 24 1.61 -11.95 6.61
N ARG A 25 2.10 -13.16 6.42
CA ARG A 25 3.43 -13.53 6.92
C ARG A 25 4.50 -12.84 6.09
N ALA A 26 5.57 -12.37 6.74
CA ALA A 26 6.74 -11.80 6.07
C ALA A 26 7.59 -12.96 5.54
N GLN A 27 7.25 -13.45 4.36
CA GLN A 27 7.91 -14.57 3.70
C GLN A 27 7.94 -14.34 2.20
N LYS A 28 8.70 -15.15 1.50
CA LYS A 28 8.77 -15.09 0.04
C LYS A 28 7.36 -15.20 -0.55
N ALA A 29 7.03 -14.29 -1.48
CA ALA A 29 5.71 -14.24 -2.13
C ALA A 29 5.49 -15.51 -2.97
N SER A 30 4.23 -15.98 -3.00
CA SER A 30 3.87 -17.18 -3.75
C SER A 30 4.09 -17.04 -5.27
N HIS A 31 4.01 -15.81 -5.78
CA HIS A 31 4.20 -15.51 -7.21
C HIS A 31 5.54 -14.82 -7.49
N ALA A 32 6.56 -15.07 -6.65
CA ALA A 32 7.87 -14.47 -6.82
C ALA A 32 8.55 -14.85 -8.14
N GLU A 33 8.37 -16.11 -8.59
CA GLU A 33 8.94 -16.58 -9.84
C GLU A 33 8.29 -15.93 -11.05
N GLU A 34 6.97 -15.78 -11.03
CA GLU A 34 6.22 -15.09 -12.08
C GLU A 34 6.62 -13.62 -12.17
N PHE A 35 6.91 -12.98 -11.05
CA PHE A 35 7.43 -11.61 -11.03
C PHE A 35 8.79 -11.54 -11.69
N GLN A 36 9.69 -12.49 -11.42
CA GLN A 36 11.00 -12.54 -12.04
C GLN A 36 10.91 -12.75 -13.56
N ASP A 37 10.05 -13.66 -13.99
CA ASP A 37 9.80 -13.90 -15.42
C ASP A 37 9.29 -12.64 -16.11
N TRP A 38 8.40 -11.91 -15.46
CA TRP A 38 7.87 -10.65 -15.94
C TRP A 38 8.98 -9.59 -16.12
N LEU A 39 9.93 -9.53 -15.17
CA LEU A 39 11.11 -8.64 -15.27
C LEU A 39 12.04 -9.08 -16.40
N ASP A 40 12.32 -10.39 -16.49
CA ASP A 40 13.22 -10.95 -17.51
C ASP A 40 12.69 -10.74 -18.93
N ASP A 41 11.36 -10.68 -19.08
CA ASP A 41 10.69 -10.40 -20.34
C ASP A 41 10.54 -8.88 -20.63
N ASP A 42 11.17 -8.03 -19.83
CA ASP A 42 11.11 -6.56 -19.93
C ASP A 42 9.67 -5.99 -19.92
N LYS A 43 8.74 -6.70 -19.31
CA LYS A 43 7.33 -6.27 -19.26
C LYS A 43 7.09 -5.06 -18.36
N HIS A 44 8.07 -4.69 -17.54
CA HIS A 44 8.00 -3.48 -16.72
C HIS A 44 8.25 -2.19 -17.53
N GLY A 45 8.67 -2.30 -18.80
CA GLY A 45 8.90 -1.15 -19.68
C GLY A 45 9.91 -0.17 -19.09
N ASP A 46 9.54 1.10 -19.06
CA ASP A 46 10.39 2.17 -18.51
C ASP A 46 10.34 2.29 -16.98
N MET A 47 9.60 1.42 -16.31
CA MET A 47 9.54 1.40 -14.85
C MET A 47 10.77 0.71 -14.25
N GLU A 48 11.92 1.33 -14.40
CA GLU A 48 13.21 0.74 -13.98
C GLU A 48 13.27 0.42 -12.48
N TRP A 49 12.54 1.18 -11.67
CA TRP A 49 12.47 0.95 -10.23
C TRP A 49 11.92 -0.45 -9.88
N MET A 50 11.13 -1.06 -10.77
CA MET A 50 10.59 -2.41 -10.56
C MET A 50 11.70 -3.47 -10.63
N ALA A 51 12.77 -3.20 -11.38
CA ALA A 51 13.91 -4.10 -11.51
C ALA A 51 14.97 -3.90 -10.41
N LYS A 52 14.81 -2.85 -9.59
CA LYS A 52 15.74 -2.59 -8.47
C LYS A 52 15.37 -3.47 -7.28
N ASN A 53 16.38 -4.11 -6.69
CA ASN A 53 16.22 -4.94 -5.51
C ASN A 53 15.10 -5.99 -5.65
N PRO A 54 15.11 -6.82 -6.73
CA PRO A 54 14.01 -7.75 -6.97
C PRO A 54 13.84 -8.77 -5.83
N GLU A 55 14.91 -9.15 -5.16
CA GLU A 55 14.84 -10.09 -4.06
C GLU A 55 14.01 -9.55 -2.89
N ARG A 56 14.17 -8.27 -2.57
CA ARG A 56 13.38 -7.62 -1.52
C ARG A 56 11.91 -7.49 -1.89
N ARG A 57 11.62 -7.32 -3.17
CA ARG A 57 10.23 -7.27 -3.67
C ARG A 57 9.55 -8.63 -3.63
N LYS A 58 10.33 -9.69 -3.77
CA LYS A 58 9.85 -11.07 -3.68
C LYS A 58 9.65 -11.53 -2.24
N ASP A 59 10.42 -10.97 -1.31
CA ASP A 59 10.44 -11.43 0.08
C ASP A 59 10.57 -10.24 1.04
N PRO A 60 9.47 -9.85 1.70
CA PRO A 60 9.48 -8.73 2.66
C PRO A 60 10.40 -8.93 3.85
N SER A 61 10.73 -10.17 4.22
CA SER A 61 11.62 -10.45 5.35
C SER A 61 13.05 -9.95 5.09
N LEU A 62 13.41 -9.72 3.84
CA LEU A 62 14.72 -9.18 3.46
C LEU A 62 14.81 -7.66 3.62
N LEU A 63 13.66 -6.98 3.73
CA LEU A 63 13.60 -5.52 3.96
C LEU A 63 13.90 -5.15 5.40
N PHE A 64 13.47 -5.97 6.32
CA PHE A 64 13.58 -5.70 7.75
C PHE A 64 13.91 -6.99 8.48
N GLU A 65 15.09 -7.06 9.06
CA GLU A 65 15.56 -8.23 9.78
C GLU A 65 14.64 -8.52 10.97
N GLY A 66 14.22 -9.77 11.11
CA GLY A 66 13.31 -10.20 12.18
C GLY A 66 11.84 -9.92 11.92
N ALA A 67 11.47 -9.35 10.78
CA ALA A 67 10.08 -9.15 10.42
C ALA A 67 9.35 -10.48 10.27
N LYS A 68 8.19 -10.59 10.92
CA LYS A 68 7.36 -11.80 10.87
C LYS A 68 6.02 -11.56 10.19
N THR A 69 5.55 -10.33 10.20
CA THR A 69 4.23 -9.96 9.71
C THR A 69 4.31 -8.73 8.82
N VAL A 70 3.56 -8.77 7.72
CA VAL A 70 3.32 -7.61 6.86
C VAL A 70 1.90 -7.13 7.13
N ILE A 71 1.75 -5.85 7.40
CA ILE A 71 0.44 -5.21 7.56
C ILE A 71 0.11 -4.54 6.23
N VAL A 72 -0.98 -4.97 5.61
CA VAL A 72 -1.44 -4.44 4.33
C VAL A 72 -2.62 -3.50 4.57
N LEU A 73 -2.47 -2.27 4.15
CA LEU A 73 -3.48 -1.23 4.33
C LEU A 73 -4.05 -0.82 2.97
N ALA A 74 -5.35 -0.60 2.94
CA ALA A 74 -6.05 -0.11 1.77
C ALA A 74 -6.62 1.29 2.02
N LEU A 75 -6.40 2.18 1.08
CA LEU A 75 -6.93 3.54 1.13
C LEU A 75 -7.71 3.80 -0.15
N ASN A 76 -8.96 4.24 0.02
CA ASN A 76 -9.81 4.58 -1.11
C ASN A 76 -9.41 5.96 -1.67
N TYR A 77 -9.21 6.04 -2.96
CA TYR A 77 -8.89 7.30 -3.65
C TYR A 77 -10.06 7.83 -4.50
N TYR A 78 -11.27 7.30 -4.30
CA TYR A 78 -12.44 7.71 -5.08
C TYR A 78 -13.00 9.04 -4.55
N PRO A 79 -12.65 10.18 -5.16
CA PRO A 79 -13.24 11.46 -4.80
C PRO A 79 -14.63 11.62 -5.43
N LYS A 80 -15.41 12.57 -4.92
CA LYS A 80 -16.70 12.92 -5.52
C LYS A 80 -16.47 13.43 -6.95
N GLU A 81 -17.26 12.93 -7.90
CA GLU A 81 -17.13 13.32 -9.29
C GLU A 81 -17.47 14.82 -9.49
N LEU A 82 -16.60 15.51 -10.22
CA LEU A 82 -16.80 16.92 -10.52
C LEU A 82 -17.69 17.05 -11.75
N SER A 83 -18.69 17.94 -11.66
CA SER A 83 -19.69 18.14 -12.72
C SER A 83 -19.07 18.60 -14.05
N ASN A 84 -17.96 19.34 -14.01
CA ASN A 84 -17.30 19.86 -15.21
C ASN A 84 -16.67 18.78 -16.10
N PHE A 85 -16.47 17.56 -15.60
CA PHE A 85 -15.98 16.45 -16.41
C PHE A 85 -16.99 15.97 -17.45
N LYS A 86 -18.23 16.38 -17.34
CA LYS A 86 -19.28 16.05 -18.31
C LYS A 86 -19.40 17.06 -19.46
N LYS A 87 -18.64 18.15 -19.41
CA LYS A 87 -18.66 19.18 -20.46
C LYS A 87 -17.84 18.73 -21.69
N ASN A 88 -18.34 19.09 -22.88
CA ASN A 88 -17.63 18.86 -24.12
C ASN A 88 -16.30 19.63 -24.13
N GLY A 89 -15.24 18.99 -24.64
CA GLY A 89 -13.93 19.61 -24.74
C GLY A 89 -13.09 19.53 -23.47
N VAL A 90 -13.59 18.92 -22.41
CA VAL A 90 -12.85 18.72 -21.15
C VAL A 90 -12.31 17.30 -21.09
N GLY A 91 -10.99 17.16 -20.88
CA GLY A 91 -10.36 15.87 -20.70
C GLY A 91 -10.75 15.22 -19.38
N LYS A 92 -10.71 13.89 -19.32
CA LYS A 92 -11.01 13.13 -18.12
C LYS A 92 -9.76 12.41 -17.64
N PHE A 93 -9.33 12.72 -16.42
CA PHE A 93 -8.19 12.06 -15.78
C PHE A 93 -8.67 10.90 -14.90
N ALA A 94 -7.80 9.91 -14.73
CA ALA A 94 -8.08 8.82 -13.80
C ALA A 94 -8.26 9.37 -12.37
N LYS A 95 -9.15 8.74 -11.60
CA LYS A 95 -9.53 9.24 -10.27
C LYS A 95 -8.36 9.30 -9.28
N TYR A 96 -7.39 8.42 -9.41
CA TYR A 96 -6.21 8.45 -8.53
C TYR A 96 -5.38 9.73 -8.69
N ALA A 97 -5.51 10.43 -9.82
CA ALA A 97 -4.81 11.68 -10.10
C ALA A 97 -5.55 12.92 -9.60
N TRP A 98 -6.76 12.75 -9.03
CA TRP A 98 -7.56 13.86 -8.51
C TRP A 98 -7.13 14.21 -7.08
N GLY A 99 -7.15 15.50 -6.75
CA GLY A 99 -6.84 15.98 -5.41
C GLY A 99 -5.35 15.97 -5.08
N ASN A 100 -5.02 15.77 -3.81
CA ASN A 100 -3.64 15.76 -3.33
C ASN A 100 -2.89 14.51 -3.79
N ASP A 101 -1.57 14.65 -3.93
CA ASP A 101 -0.72 13.50 -4.24
C ASP A 101 -0.91 12.41 -3.17
N TYR A 102 -1.27 11.20 -3.62
CA TYR A 102 -1.52 10.09 -2.72
C TYR A 102 -0.29 9.69 -1.90
N HIS A 103 0.92 9.90 -2.43
CA HIS A 103 2.16 9.63 -1.68
C HIS A 103 2.20 10.44 -0.40
N ASP A 104 1.92 11.74 -0.47
CA ASP A 104 1.92 12.62 0.70
C ASP A 104 0.83 12.21 1.70
N VAL A 105 -0.36 11.91 1.22
CA VAL A 105 -1.50 11.52 2.06
C VAL A 105 -1.20 10.21 2.79
N ILE A 106 -0.70 9.21 2.08
CA ILE A 106 -0.38 7.90 2.63
C ILE A 106 0.79 8.00 3.61
N ASP A 107 1.85 8.72 3.26
CA ASP A 107 3.02 8.87 4.12
C ASP A 107 2.66 9.47 5.48
N LYS A 108 1.85 10.53 5.49
CA LYS A 108 1.39 11.14 6.74
C LYS A 108 0.57 10.16 7.59
N LYS A 109 -0.32 9.40 6.96
CA LYS A 109 -1.12 8.39 7.64
C LYS A 109 -0.27 7.25 8.19
N LEU A 110 0.72 6.80 7.43
CA LEU A 110 1.64 5.74 7.86
C LEU A 110 2.50 6.16 9.04
N ILE A 111 2.96 7.41 9.08
CA ILE A 111 3.71 7.94 10.22
C ILE A 111 2.84 7.90 11.47
N ARG A 112 1.60 8.34 11.40
CA ARG A 112 0.64 8.31 12.52
C ARG A 112 0.33 6.87 12.94
N PHE A 113 0.17 5.98 11.98
CA PHE A 113 -0.08 4.57 12.21
C PHE A 113 1.09 3.92 12.95
N SER A 114 2.31 4.17 12.49
CA SER A 114 3.54 3.66 13.12
C SER A 114 3.65 4.12 14.58
N LYS A 115 3.42 5.42 14.84
CA LYS A 115 3.45 5.96 16.19
C LYS A 115 2.40 5.35 17.10
N ALA A 116 1.20 5.11 16.58
CA ALA A 116 0.13 4.47 17.33
C ALA A 116 0.46 3.01 17.67
N LEU A 117 1.10 2.29 16.73
CA LEU A 117 1.55 0.92 16.97
C LEU A 117 2.64 0.84 18.05
N GLU A 118 3.56 1.79 18.08
CA GLU A 118 4.60 1.85 19.11
C GLU A 118 4.02 1.92 20.52
N LYS A 119 2.87 2.57 20.68
CA LYS A 119 2.17 2.67 21.97
C LYS A 119 1.54 1.36 22.43
N LEU A 120 1.33 0.42 21.52
CA LEU A 120 0.76 -0.89 21.88
C LEU A 120 1.82 -1.84 22.45
N GLY A 121 3.05 -1.53 22.34
CA GLY A 121 4.14 -2.35 22.80
C GLY A 121 5.10 -2.69 21.67
#